data_822f2d11cc2507966860c47f6e6b1ba6
#
_entry.id   822f2d11cc2507966860c47f6e6b1ba6
#
_cell.length_a   1.000
_cell.length_b   1.000
_cell.length_c   1.000
_cell.angle_alpha   90.00
_cell.angle_beta   90.00
_cell.angle_gamma   90.00
#
_symmetry.space_group_name_H-M   'P 1'
#
loop_
_entity.id
_entity.type
_entity.pdbx_description
1 polymer ?
#
loop_
_entity_poly.entity_id
_entity_poly.type
_entity_poly.pdbx_seq_one_letter_code
_entity_poly.pdbx_strand_id
1 'polypeptide(L)' 'MKKTSVQSNINLETLAGGAFAEKLNEALMQVAENIQNPNTEATTKRQIQITLKFAPNKTRQLVSTQIAVTTKLAAT' A
#
# COMPACT_ATOMS: atom_id res chain seq x y z
N MET A 1 11.87 -14.10 16.21
CA MET A 1 10.61 -14.38 15.57
C MET A 1 10.64 -15.71 14.84
N LYS A 2 9.57 -16.41 14.92
CA LYS A 2 9.52 -17.71 14.33
C LYS A 2 9.18 -17.64 12.85
N LYS A 3 9.96 -18.35 12.07
CA LYS A 3 9.70 -18.38 10.65
C LYS A 3 8.58 -19.36 10.33
N THR A 4 7.69 -18.96 9.48
CA THR A 4 6.62 -19.84 9.06
C THR A 4 7.19 -20.97 8.20
N SER A 5 6.54 -22.11 8.28
CA SER A 5 6.94 -23.25 7.46
C SER A 5 6.35 -23.19 6.07
N VAL A 6 5.41 -22.28 5.83
CA VAL A 6 4.80 -22.14 4.52
C VAL A 6 5.67 -21.29 3.64
N GLN A 7 6.04 -21.83 2.50
CA GLN A 7 6.78 -21.07 1.51
C GLN A 7 5.86 -20.14 0.80
N SER A 8 6.31 -18.91 0.63
CA SER A 8 5.52 -17.91 -0.05
C SER A 8 6.25 -17.39 -1.26
N ASN A 9 5.57 -17.32 -2.38
CA ASN A 9 6.09 -16.67 -3.57
C ASN A 9 5.79 -15.18 -3.57
N ILE A 10 5.16 -14.70 -2.52
CA ILE A 10 4.78 -13.30 -2.43
C ILE A 10 5.92 -12.53 -1.80
N ASN A 11 6.41 -11.54 -2.50
CA ASN A 11 7.51 -10.71 -2.06
C ASN A 11 7.11 -9.26 -2.24
N LEU A 12 7.33 -8.43 -1.21
CA LEU A 12 6.91 -7.04 -1.28
C LEU A 12 7.55 -6.28 -2.44
N GLU A 13 8.80 -6.60 -2.75
CA GLU A 13 9.50 -5.89 -3.80
C GLU A 13 8.99 -6.22 -5.18
N THR A 14 8.49 -7.44 -5.34
CA THR A 14 8.03 -7.89 -6.66
C THR A 14 6.52 -8.02 -6.72
N LEU A 15 5.82 -7.70 -5.64
CA LEU A 15 4.38 -7.83 -5.59
C LEU A 15 3.74 -7.00 -6.70
N ALA A 16 2.90 -7.65 -7.50
CA ALA A 16 2.23 -7.00 -8.62
C ALA A 16 3.20 -6.25 -9.52
N GLY A 17 4.38 -6.86 -9.77
CA GLY A 17 5.36 -6.27 -10.67
C GLY A 17 5.97 -4.97 -10.17
N GLY A 18 6.01 -4.79 -8.85
CA GLY A 18 6.54 -3.57 -8.27
C GLY A 18 5.51 -2.48 -8.10
N ALA A 19 4.27 -2.72 -8.55
CA ALA A 19 3.25 -1.67 -8.49
C ALA A 19 2.94 -1.24 -7.06
N PHE A 20 3.06 -2.17 -6.10
CA PHE A 20 2.80 -1.83 -4.72
C PHE A 20 3.76 -0.77 -4.22
N ALA A 21 5.05 -0.95 -4.48
CA ALA A 21 6.06 0.02 -4.04
C ALA A 21 5.84 1.37 -4.69
N GLU A 22 5.49 1.39 -5.98
CA GLU A 22 5.23 2.64 -6.66
C GLU A 22 4.02 3.36 -6.10
N LYS A 23 2.94 2.62 -5.89
CA LYS A 23 1.71 3.23 -5.35
C LYS A 23 1.92 3.74 -3.94
N LEU A 24 2.68 3.00 -3.14
CA LEU A 24 2.97 3.44 -1.77
C LEU A 24 3.84 4.69 -1.78
N ASN A 25 4.84 4.75 -2.64
CA ASN A 25 5.69 5.93 -2.75
C ASN A 25 4.87 7.15 -3.16
N GLU A 26 3.97 7.01 -4.12
CA GLU A 26 3.12 8.12 -4.52
C GLU A 26 2.26 8.60 -3.36
N ALA A 27 1.70 7.66 -2.60
CA ALA A 27 0.87 8.02 -1.46
C ALA A 27 1.68 8.75 -0.38
N LEU A 28 2.91 8.27 -0.14
CA LEU A 28 3.78 8.92 0.84
C LEU A 28 4.13 10.35 0.41
N MET A 29 4.38 10.55 -0.87
CA MET A 29 4.64 11.89 -1.37
C MET A 29 3.45 12.80 -1.21
N GLN A 30 2.25 12.30 -1.49
CA GLN A 30 1.04 13.09 -1.31
C GLN A 30 0.85 13.50 0.15
N VAL A 31 1.10 12.56 1.06
CA VAL A 31 0.98 12.85 2.49
C VAL A 31 2.01 13.89 2.90
N ALA A 32 3.26 13.74 2.45
CA ALA A 32 4.31 14.67 2.80
C ALA A 32 4.01 16.08 2.30
N GLU A 33 3.54 16.19 1.07
CA GLU A 33 3.16 17.49 0.51
C GLU A 33 2.01 18.11 1.26
N ASN A 34 1.04 17.30 1.64
CA ASN A 34 -0.12 17.80 2.37
C ASN A 34 0.28 18.28 3.76
N ILE A 35 1.20 17.57 4.42
CA ILE A 35 1.67 18.00 5.73
C ILE A 35 2.37 19.36 5.65
N GLN A 36 3.08 19.62 4.58
CA GLN A 36 3.82 20.86 4.43
C GLN A 36 3.00 21.99 3.84
N ASN A 37 1.77 21.70 3.45
CA ASN A 37 0.92 22.71 2.83
C ASN A 37 0.41 23.67 3.90
N PRO A 38 0.78 24.96 3.83
CA PRO A 38 0.37 25.92 4.85
C PRO A 38 -1.13 26.22 4.88
N ASN A 39 -1.86 25.78 3.85
CA ASN A 39 -3.30 25.96 3.82
C ASN A 39 -4.06 24.85 4.52
N THR A 40 -3.34 23.89 5.08
CA THR A 40 -3.95 22.82 5.87
C THR A 40 -3.65 23.06 7.33
N GLU A 41 -4.48 22.49 8.21
CA GLU A 41 -4.17 22.52 9.62
C GLU A 41 -3.01 21.59 9.92
N ALA A 42 -1.99 22.12 10.58
CA ALA A 42 -0.72 21.41 10.72
C ALA A 42 -0.85 20.08 11.46
N THR A 43 -1.72 20.04 12.46
CA THR A 43 -1.80 18.86 13.33
C THR A 43 -2.86 17.84 12.91
N THR A 44 -3.55 18.09 11.81
CA THR A 44 -4.51 17.12 11.30
C THR A 44 -3.80 15.85 10.92
N LYS A 45 -4.33 14.72 11.35
CA LYS A 45 -3.75 13.43 11.03
C LYS A 45 -4.06 13.05 9.60
N ARG A 46 -3.05 12.56 8.91
CA ARG A 46 -3.20 12.04 7.55
C ARG A 46 -3.05 10.54 7.61
N GLN A 47 -3.60 9.86 6.62
CA GLN A 47 -3.68 8.40 6.66
C GLN A 47 -3.51 7.81 5.27
N ILE A 48 -2.82 6.66 5.22
CA ILE A 48 -2.73 5.87 4.01
C ILE A 48 -3.42 4.55 4.29
N GLN A 49 -4.33 4.17 3.40
CA GLN A 49 -5.04 2.91 3.50
C GLN A 49 -4.60 2.00 2.37
N ILE A 50 -4.23 0.77 2.71
CA ILE A 50 -3.74 -0.20 1.75
C ILE A 50 -4.64 -1.41 1.79
N THR A 51 -5.11 -1.83 0.62
CA THR A 51 -5.89 -3.05 0.48
C THR A 51 -5.20 -3.95 -0.53
N LEU A 52 -4.93 -5.18 -0.13
CA LEU A 52 -4.36 -6.19 -1.00
C LEU A 52 -5.38 -7.32 -1.12
N LYS A 53 -5.71 -7.69 -2.35
CA LYS A 53 -6.62 -8.80 -2.62
C LYS A 53 -5.89 -9.85 -3.41
N PHE A 54 -6.00 -11.07 -2.95
CA PHE A 54 -5.31 -12.20 -3.55
C PHE A 54 -6.33 -13.17 -4.12
N ALA A 55 -6.18 -13.54 -5.37
CA ALA A 55 -7.11 -14.45 -6.03
C ALA A 55 -6.41 -15.76 -6.33
N PRO A 56 -6.71 -16.82 -5.59
CA PRO A 56 -6.14 -18.12 -5.87
C PRO A 56 -7.01 -18.90 -6.85
N ASN A 57 -6.42 -19.92 -7.46
CA ASN A 57 -7.20 -20.84 -8.28
C ASN A 57 -7.55 -22.09 -7.46
N LYS A 58 -8.17 -23.07 -8.11
CA LYS A 58 -8.61 -24.27 -7.42
C LYS A 58 -7.46 -25.11 -6.90
N THR A 59 -6.28 -24.98 -7.48
CA THR A 59 -5.12 -25.71 -7.03
C THR A 59 -4.33 -24.92 -6.00
N ARG A 60 -4.90 -23.85 -5.47
CA ARG A 60 -4.33 -23.03 -4.39
C ARG A 60 -3.10 -22.25 -4.83
N GLN A 61 -3.02 -21.97 -6.13
CA GLN A 61 -1.97 -21.11 -6.67
C GLN A 61 -2.50 -19.69 -6.80
N LEU A 62 -1.65 -18.73 -6.50
CA LEU A 62 -2.03 -17.34 -6.63
C LEU A 62 -2.01 -16.95 -8.10
N VAL A 63 -3.16 -16.53 -8.62
CA VAL A 63 -3.26 -16.16 -10.03
C VAL A 63 -3.33 -14.64 -10.24
N SER A 64 -3.75 -13.90 -9.23
CA SER A 64 -3.74 -12.44 -9.37
C SER A 64 -3.69 -11.78 -8.01
N THR A 65 -3.14 -10.57 -8.01
CA THR A 65 -3.09 -9.73 -6.82
C THR A 65 -3.55 -8.34 -7.22
N GLN A 66 -4.51 -7.81 -6.49
CA GLN A 66 -4.99 -6.45 -6.69
C GLN A 66 -4.51 -5.57 -5.55
N ILE A 67 -4.07 -4.38 -5.89
CA ILE A 67 -3.55 -3.43 -4.90
C ILE A 67 -4.33 -2.14 -5.02
N ALA A 68 -4.86 -1.68 -3.89
CA ALA A 68 -5.49 -0.36 -3.81
C ALA A 68 -4.83 0.41 -2.69
N VAL A 69 -4.35 1.61 -3.01
CA VAL A 69 -3.74 2.49 -2.02
C VAL A 69 -4.48 3.81 -2.09
N THR A 70 -5.07 4.21 -0.96
CA THR A 70 -5.80 5.46 -0.89
C THR A 70 -5.24 6.31 0.24
N THR A 71 -5.43 7.62 0.11
CA THR A 71 -4.96 8.56 1.11
C THR A 71 -6.12 9.34 1.68
N LYS A 72 -6.00 9.68 2.96
CA LYS A 72 -6.86 10.66 3.60
C LYS A 72 -6.00 11.84 3.99
N LEU A 73 -6.24 12.97 3.37
CA LEU A 73 -5.43 14.15 3.54
C LEU A 73 -6.22 15.22 4.28
N ALA A 74 -5.48 16.20 4.80
CA ALA A 74 -6.12 17.33 5.45
C ALA A 74 -6.73 18.24 4.40
N ALA A 75 -7.88 18.80 4.72
CA ALA A 75 -8.57 19.71 3.82
C ALA A 75 -7.82 21.04 3.71
N THR A 76 -7.88 21.63 2.55
CA THR A 76 -7.27 22.95 2.32
C THR A 76 -8.26 24.06 2.48
#